data_8a398ceb1e7e5cf97a5a7c643bc6aff3
#
_entry.id   8a398ceb1e7e5cf97a5a7c643bc6aff3
#
_cell.length_a   1.000
_cell.length_b   1.000
_cell.length_c   1.000
_cell.angle_alpha   90.00
_cell.angle_beta   90.00
_cell.angle_gamma   90.00
#
_symmetry.space_group_name_H-M   'P 1'
#
loop_
_entity.id
_entity.type
_entity.pdbx_description
1 polymer ?
#
loop_
_entity_poly.entity_id
_entity_poly.type
_entity_poly.pdbx_seq_one_letter_code
_entity_poly.pdbx_strand_id
1 'polypeptide(L)'
;MRLHFEHLKKFNKALKGNVQVTFNKRLCSFTGKTYPMCNIRYYCKEMVYDLLKYNVIPAKSLVIKYPNNIPKELEKHYIRGYFDGNGCLSISKKNNNNFSCSIACGSKEYTYELSKKLNKHNIATFIYKQKKSNCYQLNINGGKKGCLKFLDYMYKDSTIYLDRKFNRYKKVKQLNNIK
;
A
#
# COMPACT_ATOMS: atom_id res chain seq x y z
N MET A 1 -4.60 -16.95 3.41
CA MET A 1 -3.42 -17.26 4.27
C MET A 1 -2.14 -17.44 3.46
N ARG A 2 -2.09 -18.35 2.46
CA ARG A 2 -0.88 -18.61 1.65
C ARG A 2 -0.23 -17.35 1.02
N LEU A 3 -1.03 -16.41 0.52
CA LEU A 3 -0.53 -15.17 -0.09
C LEU A 3 0.20 -14.23 0.89
N HIS A 4 -0.26 -14.13 2.13
CA HIS A 4 0.42 -13.30 3.14
C HIS A 4 1.72 -13.96 3.61
N PHE A 5 1.75 -15.27 3.72
CA PHE A 5 2.95 -16.03 4.08
C PHE A 5 4.08 -15.81 3.06
N GLU A 6 3.80 -15.94 1.78
CA GLU A 6 4.82 -15.69 0.73
C GLU A 6 5.31 -14.23 0.74
N HIS A 7 4.42 -13.28 1.01
CA HIS A 7 4.82 -11.87 1.14
C HIS A 7 5.78 -11.65 2.33
N LEU A 8 5.49 -12.27 3.49
CA LEU A 8 6.38 -12.17 4.65
C LEU A 8 7.74 -12.84 4.40
N LYS A 9 7.79 -13.95 3.66
CA LYS A 9 9.06 -14.56 3.23
C LYS A 9 9.89 -13.61 2.34
N LYS A 10 9.25 -12.96 1.36
CA LYS A 10 9.93 -11.97 0.51
C LYS A 10 10.48 -10.80 1.34
N PHE A 11 9.68 -10.32 2.29
CA PHE A 11 10.09 -9.26 3.21
C PHE A 11 11.29 -9.69 4.07
N ASN A 12 11.24 -10.88 4.67
CA ASN A 12 12.33 -11.45 5.46
C ASN A 12 13.63 -11.55 4.64
N LYS A 13 13.54 -12.10 3.42
CA LYS A 13 14.68 -12.19 2.49
C LYS A 13 15.26 -10.81 2.15
N ALA A 14 14.40 -9.81 1.93
CA ALA A 14 14.84 -8.45 1.61
C ALA A 14 15.61 -7.78 2.76
N LEU A 15 15.22 -8.09 3.99
CA LEU A 15 15.92 -7.65 5.20
C LEU A 15 17.17 -8.50 5.52
N LYS A 16 17.51 -9.48 4.66
CA LYS A 16 18.56 -10.49 4.94
C LYS A 16 18.34 -11.20 6.29
N GLY A 17 17.08 -11.29 6.71
CA GLY A 17 16.69 -11.90 7.98
C GLY A 17 16.49 -13.41 7.83
N ASN A 18 16.69 -14.12 8.95
CA ASN A 18 16.47 -15.56 9.09
C ASN A 18 15.30 -15.88 10.04
N VAL A 19 14.46 -14.90 10.34
CA VAL A 19 13.35 -15.05 11.30
C VAL A 19 12.26 -15.94 10.71
N GLN A 20 11.79 -16.89 11.53
CA GLN A 20 10.70 -17.78 11.13
C GLN A 20 9.36 -17.05 11.06
N VAL A 21 8.59 -17.30 9.99
CA VAL A 21 7.20 -16.86 9.89
C VAL A 21 6.32 -17.76 10.72
N THR A 22 5.62 -17.21 11.70
CA THR A 22 4.73 -17.94 12.58
C THR A 22 3.27 -17.86 12.13
N PHE A 23 2.49 -18.90 12.41
CA PHE A 23 1.07 -18.99 12.12
C PHE A 23 0.26 -18.91 13.40
N ASN A 24 -0.76 -18.04 13.42
CA ASN A 24 -1.64 -17.84 14.54
C ASN A 24 -3.10 -17.74 14.07
N LYS A 25 -4.03 -17.81 15.00
CA LYS A 25 -5.43 -17.47 14.79
C LYS A 25 -5.76 -16.21 15.59
N ARG A 26 -6.42 -15.26 14.96
CA ARG A 26 -6.86 -14.00 15.61
C ARG A 26 -8.38 -13.96 15.68
N LEU A 27 -8.91 -13.81 16.88
CA LEU A 27 -10.32 -13.52 17.10
C LEU A 27 -10.62 -12.08 16.67
N CYS A 28 -11.61 -11.89 15.82
CA CYS A 28 -12.13 -10.58 15.49
C CYS A 28 -13.23 -10.23 16.51
N SER A 29 -12.98 -9.23 17.35
CA SER A 29 -13.92 -8.79 18.39
C SER A 29 -15.25 -8.29 17.83
N PHE A 30 -15.25 -7.74 16.61
CA PHE A 30 -16.46 -7.23 15.97
C PHE A 30 -17.36 -8.34 15.39
N THR A 31 -16.79 -9.42 14.86
CA THR A 31 -17.56 -10.49 14.18
C THR A 31 -17.64 -11.77 15.00
N GLY A 32 -16.91 -11.89 16.11
CA GLY A 32 -16.74 -13.12 16.89
C GLY A 32 -16.03 -14.26 16.13
N LYS A 33 -15.60 -14.03 14.88
CA LYS A 33 -14.98 -15.07 14.05
C LYS A 33 -13.46 -15.07 14.21
N THR A 34 -12.89 -16.26 14.15
CA THR A 34 -11.44 -16.46 14.19
C THR A 34 -10.88 -16.56 12.78
N TYR A 35 -9.85 -15.74 12.49
CA TYR A 35 -9.18 -15.71 11.20
C TYR A 35 -7.74 -16.18 11.31
N PRO A 36 -7.25 -17.00 10.37
CA PRO A 36 -5.85 -17.38 10.31
C PRO A 36 -4.99 -16.17 9.97
N MET A 37 -3.88 -16.03 10.67
CA MET A 37 -2.90 -14.97 10.51
C MET A 37 -1.49 -15.53 10.49
N CYS A 38 -0.59 -14.90 9.73
CA CYS A 38 0.83 -15.16 9.81
C CYS A 38 1.58 -13.89 10.21
N ASN A 39 2.66 -14.06 10.99
CA ASN A 39 3.44 -12.98 11.55
C ASN A 39 4.94 -13.25 11.37
N ILE A 40 5.68 -12.16 11.30
CA ILE A 40 7.13 -12.14 11.47
C ILE A 40 7.47 -11.09 12.53
N ARG A 41 8.39 -11.39 13.43
CA ARG A 41 8.79 -10.48 14.52
C ARG A 41 10.30 -10.33 14.53
N TYR A 42 10.76 -9.10 14.47
CA TYR A 42 12.16 -8.74 14.63
C TYR A 42 12.35 -8.08 15.98
N TYR A 43 13.35 -8.53 16.72
CA TYR A 43 13.77 -7.94 17.99
C TYR A 43 15.09 -7.18 17.74
N CYS A 44 14.99 -5.96 17.25
CA CYS A 44 16.13 -5.13 16.89
C CYS A 44 15.84 -3.68 17.25
N LYS A 45 16.52 -3.14 18.24
CA LYS A 45 16.35 -1.75 18.71
C LYS A 45 16.77 -0.75 17.64
N GLU A 46 17.87 -1.01 16.95
CA GLU A 46 18.39 -0.16 15.88
C GLU A 46 17.37 -0.01 14.75
N MET A 47 16.74 -1.11 14.34
CA MET A 47 15.67 -1.08 13.34
C MET A 47 14.48 -0.22 13.80
N VAL A 48 14.11 -0.29 15.08
CA VAL A 48 13.03 0.56 15.64
C VAL A 48 13.41 2.02 15.55
N TYR A 49 14.63 2.39 15.97
CA TYR A 49 15.11 3.77 15.88
C TYR A 49 15.16 4.27 14.43
N ASP A 50 15.61 3.45 13.49
CA ASP A 50 15.61 3.81 12.08
C ASP A 50 14.19 4.00 11.52
N LEU A 51 13.26 3.14 11.88
CA LEU A 51 11.85 3.28 11.48
C LEU A 51 11.21 4.56 12.03
N LEU A 52 11.56 4.95 13.27
CA LEU A 52 11.09 6.21 13.87
C LEU A 52 11.55 7.43 13.07
N LYS A 53 12.76 7.43 12.51
CA LYS A 53 13.27 8.50 11.63
C LYS A 53 12.40 8.70 10.39
N TYR A 54 11.71 7.64 9.95
CA TYR A 54 10.76 7.67 8.82
C TYR A 54 9.29 7.78 9.24
N ASN A 55 9.02 8.25 10.45
CA ASN A 55 7.66 8.37 11.01
C ASN A 55 6.86 7.05 11.08
N VAL A 56 7.55 5.91 11.11
CA VAL A 56 6.92 4.60 11.34
C VAL A 56 6.80 4.39 12.84
N ILE A 57 5.72 4.90 13.42
CA ILE A 57 5.45 4.90 14.86
C ILE A 57 4.36 3.88 15.23
N PRO A 58 4.30 3.39 16.48
CA PRO A 58 3.18 2.59 16.97
C PRO A 58 1.85 3.34 16.87
N ALA A 59 0.74 2.61 16.73
CA ALA A 59 -0.62 3.15 16.66
C ALA A 59 -0.83 4.29 15.64
N LYS A 60 -0.07 4.28 14.54
CA LYS A 60 0.09 5.37 13.58
C LYS A 60 -1.16 5.73 12.77
N SER A 61 -2.23 4.95 12.81
CA SER A 61 -3.34 5.05 11.84
C SER A 61 -3.95 6.44 11.69
N LEU A 62 -4.01 7.23 12.78
CA LEU A 62 -4.59 8.58 12.77
C LEU A 62 -3.54 9.70 12.75
N VAL A 63 -2.31 9.40 13.15
CA VAL A 63 -1.26 10.40 13.43
C VAL A 63 -0.03 10.29 12.53
N ILE A 64 0.00 9.32 11.65
CA ILE A 64 1.13 9.13 10.72
C ILE A 64 1.37 10.40 9.91
N LYS A 65 2.65 10.77 9.75
CA LYS A 65 3.11 11.84 8.87
C LYS A 65 3.92 11.26 7.72
N TYR A 66 3.87 11.93 6.57
CA TYR A 66 4.70 11.53 5.44
C TYR A 66 6.18 11.83 5.79
N PRO A 67 7.10 10.88 5.62
CA PRO A 67 8.51 11.12 5.91
C PRO A 67 9.11 12.12 4.93
N ASN A 68 9.83 13.12 5.45
CA ASN A 68 10.46 14.16 4.62
C ASN A 68 11.85 13.78 4.09
N ASN A 69 12.44 12.75 4.68
CA ASN A 69 13.84 12.33 4.47
C ASN A 69 13.99 11.07 3.60
N ILE A 70 12.95 10.69 2.84
CA ILE A 70 13.03 9.57 1.91
C ILE A 70 13.84 10.01 0.68
N PRO A 71 14.92 9.31 0.30
CA PRO A 71 15.63 9.54 -0.96
C PRO A 71 14.68 9.46 -2.15
N LYS A 72 14.85 10.33 -3.15
CA LYS A 72 13.95 10.41 -4.31
C LYS A 72 13.79 9.07 -5.04
N GLU A 73 14.86 8.34 -5.21
CA GLU A 73 14.91 7.02 -5.84
C GLU A 73 14.10 5.97 -5.08
N LEU A 74 13.95 6.12 -3.74
CA LEU A 74 13.19 5.22 -2.89
C LEU A 74 11.73 5.64 -2.67
N GLU A 75 11.35 6.85 -3.05
CA GLU A 75 9.99 7.38 -2.81
C GLU A 75 8.90 6.49 -3.43
N LYS A 76 9.10 6.03 -4.68
CA LYS A 76 8.16 5.09 -5.34
C LYS A 76 8.01 3.77 -4.56
N HIS A 77 9.07 3.30 -3.92
CA HIS A 77 9.05 2.06 -3.15
C HIS A 77 8.32 2.23 -1.83
N TYR A 78 8.49 3.37 -1.17
CA TYR A 78 7.73 3.74 0.01
C TYR A 78 6.23 3.83 -0.29
N ILE A 79 5.86 4.56 -1.35
CA ILE A 79 4.46 4.72 -1.79
C ILE A 79 3.86 3.35 -2.17
N ARG A 80 4.62 2.47 -2.84
CA ARG A 80 4.17 1.10 -3.13
C ARG A 80 3.88 0.31 -1.86
N GLY A 81 4.79 0.32 -0.88
CA GLY A 81 4.60 -0.39 0.39
C GLY A 81 3.34 0.09 1.10
N TYR A 82 3.10 1.40 1.13
CA TYR A 82 1.90 1.98 1.70
C TYR A 82 0.64 1.60 0.91
N PHE A 83 0.68 1.65 -0.42
CA PHE A 83 -0.41 1.21 -1.28
C PHE A 83 -0.68 -0.29 -1.14
N ASP A 84 0.33 -1.11 -1.03
CA ASP A 84 0.18 -2.55 -0.82
C ASP A 84 -0.56 -2.89 0.48
N GLY A 85 -0.35 -2.10 1.54
CA GLY A 85 -1.11 -2.21 2.80
C GLY A 85 -2.53 -1.64 2.71
N ASN A 86 -2.65 -0.37 2.34
CA ASN A 86 -3.86 0.45 2.52
C ASN A 86 -4.57 0.83 1.21
N GLY A 87 -3.96 0.54 0.06
CA GLY A 87 -4.54 0.89 -1.24
C GLY A 87 -5.57 -0.12 -1.74
N CYS A 88 -6.41 0.34 -2.65
CA CYS A 88 -7.38 -0.47 -3.39
C CYS A 88 -7.15 -0.28 -4.89
N LEU A 89 -7.07 -1.39 -5.63
CA LEU A 89 -7.17 -1.44 -7.09
C LEU A 89 -8.45 -2.21 -7.42
N SER A 90 -9.46 -1.49 -7.88
CA SER A 90 -10.75 -2.05 -8.28
C SER A 90 -10.81 -2.19 -9.80
N ILE A 91 -11.37 -3.30 -10.29
CA ILE A 91 -11.63 -3.56 -11.70
C ILE A 91 -13.11 -3.89 -11.82
N SER A 92 -13.87 -3.05 -12.53
CA SER A 92 -15.30 -3.23 -12.75
C SER A 92 -15.56 -3.99 -14.05
N LYS A 93 -16.09 -5.22 -13.95
CA LYS A 93 -16.49 -6.00 -15.11
C LYS A 93 -17.72 -5.42 -15.82
N LYS A 94 -18.63 -4.77 -15.07
CA LYS A 94 -19.89 -4.20 -15.59
C LYS A 94 -19.66 -2.94 -16.43
N ASN A 95 -18.54 -2.25 -16.26
CA ASN A 95 -18.24 -0.96 -16.88
C ASN A 95 -17.00 -1.07 -17.78
N ASN A 96 -17.10 -1.83 -18.86
CA ASN A 96 -16.02 -2.01 -19.87
C ASN A 96 -14.62 -2.22 -19.27
N ASN A 97 -14.52 -3.09 -18.25
CA ASN A 97 -13.28 -3.32 -17.53
C ASN A 97 -12.64 -2.02 -17.03
N ASN A 98 -13.45 -1.04 -16.61
CA ASN A 98 -12.94 0.17 -16.00
C ASN A 98 -12.24 -0.17 -14.68
N PHE A 99 -11.16 0.56 -14.37
CA PHE A 99 -10.41 0.35 -13.13
C PHE A 99 -10.07 1.68 -12.46
N SER A 100 -9.97 1.63 -11.14
CA SER A 100 -9.69 2.78 -10.30
C SER A 100 -8.72 2.41 -9.18
N CYS A 101 -7.90 3.38 -8.79
CA CYS A 101 -6.96 3.26 -7.68
C CYS A 101 -7.33 4.27 -6.59
N SER A 102 -7.29 3.81 -5.34
CA SER A 102 -7.49 4.67 -4.18
C SER A 102 -6.64 4.22 -3.00
N ILE A 103 -6.40 5.13 -2.06
CA ILE A 103 -5.67 4.88 -0.82
C ILE A 103 -6.50 5.44 0.33
N ALA A 104 -6.75 4.62 1.36
CA ALA A 104 -7.41 5.03 2.58
C ALA A 104 -6.40 5.33 3.69
N CYS A 105 -6.57 6.44 4.40
CA CYS A 105 -5.72 6.85 5.50
C CYS A 105 -6.50 7.62 6.57
N GLY A 106 -6.24 7.34 7.85
CA GLY A 106 -6.83 8.09 8.96
C GLY A 106 -6.19 9.48 9.19
N SER A 107 -4.96 9.69 8.73
CA SER A 107 -4.26 10.97 8.87
C SER A 107 -4.54 11.90 7.68
N LYS A 108 -5.10 13.08 7.98
CA LYS A 108 -5.29 14.16 7.01
C LYS A 108 -3.94 14.61 6.44
N GLU A 109 -3.02 14.94 7.31
CA GLU A 109 -1.68 15.46 6.96
C GLU A 109 -0.96 14.52 5.99
N TYR A 110 -0.88 13.24 6.34
CA TYR A 110 -0.27 12.22 5.47
C TYR A 110 -0.91 12.17 4.08
N THR A 111 -2.25 12.18 4.03
CA THR A 111 -2.99 12.07 2.78
C THR A 111 -2.72 13.24 1.84
N TYR A 112 -2.67 14.47 2.39
CA TYR A 112 -2.38 15.66 1.60
C TYR A 112 -0.92 15.71 1.12
N GLU A 113 0.05 15.33 1.98
CA GLU A 113 1.45 15.26 1.56
C GLU A 113 1.67 14.17 0.50
N LEU A 114 1.06 13.00 0.65
CA LEU A 114 1.11 11.96 -0.39
C LEU A 114 0.53 12.46 -1.72
N SER A 115 -0.58 13.21 -1.68
CA SER A 115 -1.16 13.84 -2.87
C SER A 115 -0.19 14.80 -3.53
N LYS A 116 0.46 15.69 -2.78
CA LYS A 116 1.48 16.63 -3.30
C LYS A 116 2.64 15.88 -3.96
N LYS A 117 3.11 14.79 -3.33
CA LYS A 117 4.18 13.95 -3.88
C LYS A 117 3.78 13.31 -5.20
N LEU A 118 2.59 12.72 -5.28
CA LEU A 118 2.07 12.12 -6.52
C LEU A 118 1.89 13.16 -7.63
N ASN A 119 1.39 14.35 -7.29
CA ASN A 119 1.23 15.44 -8.26
C ASN A 119 2.57 15.91 -8.86
N LYS A 120 3.68 15.89 -8.09
CA LYS A 120 5.03 16.16 -8.63
C LYS A 120 5.47 15.16 -9.71
N HIS A 121 4.91 13.96 -9.69
CA HIS A 121 5.11 12.95 -10.74
C HIS A 121 4.02 12.98 -11.82
N ASN A 122 3.26 14.09 -11.90
CA ASN A 122 2.12 14.24 -12.81
C ASN A 122 1.07 13.12 -12.66
N ILE A 123 0.84 12.66 -11.44
CA ILE A 123 -0.21 11.73 -11.06
C ILE A 123 -1.27 12.52 -10.30
N ALA A 124 -2.30 12.95 -11.04
CA ALA A 124 -3.38 13.76 -10.48
C ALA A 124 -4.20 12.97 -9.46
N THR A 125 -4.58 13.62 -8.36
CA THR A 125 -5.30 13.00 -7.26
C THR A 125 -6.47 13.85 -6.81
N PHE A 126 -7.44 13.20 -6.16
CA PHE A 126 -8.58 13.83 -5.51
C PHE A 126 -8.76 13.23 -4.11
N ILE A 127 -8.96 14.08 -3.10
CA ILE A 127 -9.11 13.69 -1.71
C ILE A 127 -10.51 14.05 -1.21
N TYR A 128 -11.15 13.13 -0.51
CA TYR A 128 -12.34 13.42 0.28
C TYR A 128 -12.30 12.73 1.65
N LYS A 129 -12.95 13.34 2.63
CA LYS A 129 -13.18 12.74 3.94
C LYS A 129 -14.45 11.90 3.91
N GLN A 130 -14.38 10.66 4.35
CA GLN A 130 -15.56 9.80 4.47
C GLN A 130 -16.51 10.34 5.57
N LYS A 131 -17.81 10.43 5.27
CA LYS A 131 -18.80 11.04 6.17
C LYS A 131 -18.95 10.34 7.52
N LYS A 132 -18.79 9.01 7.56
CA LYS A 132 -19.05 8.18 8.76
C LYS A 132 -17.78 7.65 9.44
N SER A 133 -16.60 8.10 9.06
CA SER A 133 -15.35 7.64 9.65
C SER A 133 -14.28 8.74 9.65
N ASN A 134 -13.30 8.62 10.53
CA ASN A 134 -12.09 9.47 10.49
C ASN A 134 -11.11 8.96 9.42
N CYS A 135 -11.60 8.75 8.20
CA CYS A 135 -10.82 8.25 7.08
C CYS A 135 -10.84 9.24 5.91
N TYR A 136 -9.68 9.55 5.41
CA TYR A 136 -9.47 10.29 4.17
C TYR A 136 -9.21 9.29 3.06
N GLN A 137 -9.86 9.50 1.92
CA GLN A 137 -9.66 8.69 0.73
C GLN A 137 -9.00 9.52 -0.35
N LEU A 138 -7.80 9.13 -0.74
CA LEU A 138 -7.10 9.66 -1.89
C LEU A 138 -7.41 8.78 -3.09
N ASN A 139 -7.95 9.37 -4.14
CA ASN A 139 -8.26 8.70 -5.40
C ASN A 139 -7.33 9.20 -6.49
N ILE A 140 -6.95 8.30 -7.38
CA ILE A 140 -6.16 8.66 -8.56
C ILE A 140 -7.12 9.12 -9.66
N ASN A 141 -6.88 10.33 -10.16
CA ASN A 141 -7.65 10.94 -11.25
C ASN A 141 -7.10 10.56 -12.63
N GLY A 142 -7.85 10.94 -13.69
CA GLY A 142 -7.47 10.68 -15.08
C GLY A 142 -7.91 9.30 -15.58
N GLY A 143 -8.90 8.67 -14.90
CA GLY A 143 -9.50 7.41 -15.34
C GLY A 143 -8.48 6.29 -15.51
N LYS A 144 -8.65 5.46 -16.54
CA LYS A 144 -7.74 4.33 -16.83
C LYS A 144 -6.29 4.78 -17.02
N LYS A 145 -6.06 5.86 -17.77
CA LYS A 145 -4.70 6.38 -18.04
C LYS A 145 -4.00 6.85 -16.77
N GLY A 146 -4.70 7.61 -15.93
CA GLY A 146 -4.15 8.10 -14.65
C GLY A 146 -3.83 6.95 -13.70
N CYS A 147 -4.74 5.98 -13.56
CA CYS A 147 -4.50 4.79 -12.74
C CYS A 147 -3.33 3.95 -13.25
N LEU A 148 -3.21 3.75 -14.56
CA LEU A 148 -2.10 3.00 -15.13
C LEU A 148 -0.77 3.71 -14.88
N LYS A 149 -0.70 5.03 -15.09
CA LYS A 149 0.48 5.84 -14.78
C LYS A 149 0.91 5.69 -13.32
N PHE A 150 -0.04 5.73 -12.37
CA PHE A 150 0.23 5.52 -10.95
C PHE A 150 0.75 4.11 -10.66
N LEU A 151 0.14 3.09 -11.25
CA LEU A 151 0.55 1.71 -11.08
C LEU A 151 1.94 1.44 -11.70
N ASP A 152 2.22 1.98 -12.88
CA ASP A 152 3.54 1.89 -13.52
C ASP A 152 4.60 2.59 -12.68
N TYR A 153 4.31 3.76 -12.13
CA TYR A 153 5.22 4.48 -11.24
C TYR A 153 5.66 3.62 -10.05
N MET A 154 4.74 2.85 -9.46
CA MET A 154 5.05 2.04 -8.28
C MET A 154 5.60 0.65 -8.60
N TYR A 155 5.07 0.00 -9.64
CA TYR A 155 5.30 -1.43 -9.87
C TYR A 155 6.30 -1.74 -10.99
N LYS A 156 6.52 -0.81 -11.93
CA LYS A 156 7.59 -0.99 -12.92
C LYS A 156 8.92 -1.14 -12.18
N ASP A 157 9.68 -2.14 -12.52
CA ASP A 157 10.99 -2.47 -11.94
C ASP A 157 10.95 -2.82 -10.43
N SER A 158 9.76 -3.15 -9.88
CA SER A 158 9.63 -3.56 -8.49
C SER A 158 9.98 -5.03 -8.27
N THR A 159 10.77 -5.32 -7.24
CA THR A 159 11.15 -6.68 -6.82
C THR A 159 10.34 -7.18 -5.63
N ILE A 160 9.87 -6.27 -4.76
CA ILE A 160 9.08 -6.58 -3.57
C ILE A 160 7.72 -5.92 -3.68
N TYR A 161 6.66 -6.72 -3.67
CA TYR A 161 5.28 -6.27 -3.81
C TYR A 161 4.32 -7.31 -3.23
N LEU A 162 3.08 -6.89 -2.98
CA LEU A 162 2.00 -7.78 -2.60
C LEU A 162 1.42 -8.47 -3.85
N ASP A 163 1.63 -9.76 -4.01
CA ASP A 163 1.31 -10.53 -5.23
C ASP A 163 -0.12 -10.31 -5.74
N ARG A 164 -1.11 -10.27 -4.85
CA ARG A 164 -2.51 -10.05 -5.25
C ARG A 164 -2.74 -8.71 -5.95
N LYS A 165 -2.00 -7.66 -5.56
CA LYS A 165 -2.09 -6.33 -6.19
C LYS A 165 -1.25 -6.25 -7.45
N PHE A 166 -0.06 -6.83 -7.44
CA PHE A 166 0.78 -6.91 -8.62
C PHE A 166 0.14 -7.72 -9.76
N ASN A 167 -0.53 -8.83 -9.44
CA ASN A 167 -1.28 -9.61 -10.42
C ASN A 167 -2.47 -8.82 -11.01
N ARG A 168 -3.15 -7.99 -10.19
CA ARG A 168 -4.17 -7.06 -10.70
C ARG A 168 -3.57 -5.99 -11.60
N TYR A 169 -2.39 -5.46 -11.27
CA TYR A 169 -1.67 -4.52 -12.13
C TYR A 169 -1.33 -5.14 -13.49
N LYS A 170 -0.80 -6.37 -13.52
CA LYS A 170 -0.55 -7.08 -14.78
C LYS A 170 -1.81 -7.24 -15.61
N LYS A 171 -2.93 -7.60 -14.96
CA LYS A 171 -4.24 -7.70 -15.62
C LYS A 171 -4.71 -6.36 -16.20
N VAL A 172 -4.53 -5.27 -15.47
CA VAL A 172 -4.88 -3.91 -15.94
C VAL A 172 -4.06 -3.52 -17.17
N LYS A 173 -2.78 -3.85 -17.20
CA LYS A 173 -1.92 -3.63 -18.39
C LYS A 173 -2.43 -4.39 -19.61
N GLN A 174 -2.78 -5.66 -19.45
CA GLN A 174 -3.37 -6.46 -20.52
C GLN A 174 -4.67 -5.84 -21.04
N LEU A 175 -5.59 -5.46 -20.14
CA LEU A 175 -6.86 -4.84 -20.51
C LEU A 175 -6.73 -3.48 -21.19
N ASN A 176 -5.63 -2.77 -20.96
CA ASN A 176 -5.35 -1.48 -21.61
C ASN A 176 -4.73 -1.65 -23.01
N ASN A 177 -4.05 -2.76 -23.27
CA ASN A 177 -3.42 -3.08 -24.58
C ASN A 177 -4.41 -3.73 -25.57
N ILE A 178 -5.59 -4.15 -25.08
CA ILE A 178 -6.66 -4.66 -25.93
C ILE A 178 -7.52 -3.44 -26.33
N LYS A 179 -7.10 -2.73 -27.35
CA LYS A 179 -7.88 -1.72 -28.06
C LYS A 179 -8.12 -2.16 -29.48
#